data_1428777046e84b1e9a3163ec354f3661
#
_entry.id   1428777046e84b1e9a3163ec354f3661
#
_cell.length_a   1.000
_cell.length_b   1.000
_cell.length_c   1.000
_cell.angle_alpha   90.00
_cell.angle_beta   90.00
_cell.angle_gamma   90.00
#
_symmetry.space_group_name_H-M   'P 1'
#
loop_
_entity.id
_entity.type
_entity.pdbx_description
1 polymer ?
#
loop_
_entity_poly.entity_id
_entity_poly.type
_entity_poly.pdbx_seq_one_letter_code
_entity_poly.pdbx_strand_id
1 'polypeptide(L)'
;MNIVWGMIISYLIGSIPTAYLFGKITKNIDIRQHGSGNVGATNVFRVFGKGPGILVLVLDILKGVIAVALVPDILGMTENFPRIFMSLAVVCGHNWTCFLQFKGGKGIATSLGVLIGLTIRIAVIRPVLLLTVLTWVISFLISGFVSLSSIY
;
A
#
# COMPACT_ATOMS: atom_id res chain seq x y z
N MET A 1 -3.78 4.96 -25.36
CA MET A 1 -4.35 3.63 -24.98
C MET A 1 -3.75 3.13 -23.67
N ASN A 2 -2.49 3.34 -23.45
CA ASN A 2 -1.74 2.66 -22.39
C ASN A 2 -2.01 3.15 -20.97
N ILE A 3 -2.30 4.46 -20.74
CA ILE A 3 -2.52 5.01 -19.39
C ILE A 3 -3.75 4.37 -18.71
N VAL A 4 -4.85 4.22 -19.45
CA VAL A 4 -6.08 3.62 -18.91
C VAL A 4 -5.84 2.17 -18.48
N TRP A 5 -5.17 1.38 -19.30
CA TRP A 5 -4.80 0.01 -18.95
C TRP A 5 -3.85 -0.05 -17.77
N GLY A 6 -2.87 0.87 -17.71
CA GLY A 6 -1.98 1.00 -16.57
C GLY A 6 -2.72 1.30 -15.28
N MET A 7 -3.70 2.20 -15.32
CA MET A 7 -4.56 2.51 -14.15
C MET A 7 -5.39 1.29 -13.71
N ILE A 8 -6.00 0.57 -14.66
CA ILE A 8 -6.79 -0.63 -14.36
C ILE A 8 -5.91 -1.70 -13.69
N ILE A 9 -4.75 -1.99 -14.28
CA ILE A 9 -3.80 -2.99 -13.73
C ILE A 9 -3.33 -2.56 -12.34
N SER A 10 -2.94 -1.30 -12.18
CA SER A 10 -2.47 -0.78 -10.88
C SER A 10 -3.57 -0.79 -9.82
N TYR A 11 -4.82 -0.48 -10.19
CA TYR A 11 -5.97 -0.60 -9.30
C TYR A 11 -6.20 -2.05 -8.88
N LEU A 12 -6.14 -3.01 -9.80
CA LEU A 12 -6.32 -4.43 -9.50
C LEU A 12 -5.19 -4.95 -8.60
N ILE A 13 -3.93 -4.56 -8.85
CA ILE A 13 -2.80 -4.87 -7.97
C ILE A 13 -3.04 -4.30 -6.56
N GLY A 14 -3.45 -3.04 -6.46
CA GLY A 14 -3.81 -2.40 -5.20
C GLY A 14 -4.95 -3.12 -4.47
N SER A 15 -5.93 -3.60 -5.23
CA SER A 15 -7.12 -4.28 -4.73
C SER A 15 -6.84 -5.64 -4.10
N ILE A 16 -5.66 -6.26 -4.32
CA ILE A 16 -5.31 -7.53 -3.66
C ILE A 16 -5.37 -7.35 -2.14
N PRO A 17 -6.32 -7.99 -1.44
CA PRO A 17 -6.56 -7.75 -0.02
C PRO A 17 -5.67 -8.66 0.85
N THR A 18 -4.39 -8.34 0.93
CA THR A 18 -3.33 -9.16 1.56
C THR A 18 -3.66 -9.59 2.98
N ALA A 19 -4.16 -8.69 3.84
CA ALA A 19 -4.57 -9.00 5.21
C ALA A 19 -5.75 -9.98 5.28
N TYR A 20 -6.74 -9.81 4.41
CA TYR A 20 -7.90 -10.70 4.34
C TYR A 20 -7.48 -12.10 3.86
N LEU A 21 -6.71 -12.16 2.78
CA LEU A 21 -6.20 -13.43 2.23
C LEU A 21 -5.37 -14.16 3.27
N PHE A 22 -4.47 -13.46 3.97
CA PHE A 22 -3.67 -14.06 5.03
C PHE A 22 -4.57 -14.71 6.11
N GLY A 23 -5.56 -13.98 6.63
CA GLY A 23 -6.49 -14.51 7.64
C GLY A 23 -7.28 -15.73 7.16
N LYS A 24 -7.77 -15.69 5.92
CA LYS A 24 -8.50 -16.79 5.31
C LYS A 24 -7.65 -18.03 5.08
N ILE A 25 -6.45 -17.86 4.52
CA ILE A 25 -5.58 -19.00 4.18
C ILE A 25 -5.00 -19.67 5.44
N THR A 26 -4.59 -18.88 6.45
CA THR A 26 -3.85 -19.42 7.59
C THR A 26 -4.75 -19.93 8.72
N LYS A 27 -5.88 -19.27 8.99
CA LYS A 27 -6.77 -19.62 10.12
C LYS A 27 -8.25 -19.67 9.75
N ASN A 28 -8.58 -19.58 8.46
CA ASN A 28 -9.95 -19.56 7.94
C ASN A 28 -10.85 -18.48 8.60
N ILE A 29 -10.28 -17.37 9.04
CA ILE A 29 -11.04 -16.27 9.65
C ILE A 29 -11.13 -15.04 8.73
N ASP A 30 -12.19 -14.24 8.92
CA ASP A 30 -12.34 -12.95 8.28
C ASP A 30 -11.78 -11.87 9.20
N ILE A 31 -10.64 -11.29 8.81
CA ILE A 31 -9.95 -10.25 9.60
C ILE A 31 -10.83 -9.01 9.88
N ARG A 32 -11.86 -8.77 9.07
CA ARG A 32 -12.79 -7.65 9.24
C ARG A 32 -13.68 -7.82 10.48
N GLN A 33 -13.82 -9.04 11.00
CA GLN A 33 -14.57 -9.37 12.21
C GLN A 33 -13.70 -9.40 13.47
N HIS A 34 -12.39 -9.11 13.33
CA HIS A 34 -11.43 -9.22 14.43
C HIS A 34 -10.59 -7.94 14.60
N GLY A 35 -10.20 -7.65 15.83
CA GLY A 35 -9.39 -6.50 16.19
C GLY A 35 -10.08 -5.17 15.85
N SER A 36 -9.45 -4.35 15.00
CA SER A 36 -10.04 -3.08 14.54
C SER A 36 -10.99 -3.22 13.35
N GLY A 37 -11.12 -4.41 12.78
CA GLY A 37 -11.90 -4.65 11.55
C GLY A 37 -11.24 -4.13 10.26
N ASN A 38 -10.10 -3.45 10.35
CA ASN A 38 -9.41 -2.91 9.18
C ASN A 38 -8.65 -4.00 8.41
N VAL A 39 -8.63 -3.90 7.08
CA VAL A 39 -7.95 -4.85 6.17
C VAL A 39 -6.51 -4.37 5.90
N GLY A 40 -5.71 -4.18 6.95
CA GLY A 40 -4.33 -3.71 6.83
C GLY A 40 -3.39 -4.32 7.87
N ALA A 41 -2.09 -4.14 7.64
CA ALA A 41 -1.02 -4.74 8.44
C ALA A 41 -1.18 -4.49 9.95
N THR A 42 -1.55 -3.28 10.38
CA THR A 42 -1.73 -2.95 11.80
C THR A 42 -2.76 -3.85 12.50
N ASN A 43 -3.85 -4.21 11.81
CA ASN A 43 -4.83 -5.13 12.36
C ASN A 43 -4.28 -6.57 12.39
N VAL A 44 -3.52 -6.96 11.37
CA VAL A 44 -2.83 -8.26 11.35
C VAL A 44 -1.83 -8.38 12.51
N PHE A 45 -1.08 -7.33 12.81
CA PHE A 45 -0.21 -7.28 14.01
C PHE A 45 -0.98 -7.58 15.31
N ARG A 46 -2.18 -7.02 15.46
CA ARG A 46 -3.02 -7.22 16.66
C ARG A 46 -3.58 -8.63 16.76
N VAL A 47 -4.06 -9.18 15.65
CA VAL A 47 -4.80 -10.46 15.63
C VAL A 47 -3.88 -11.67 15.51
N PHE A 48 -2.81 -11.56 14.73
CA PHE A 48 -1.93 -12.68 14.38
C PHE A 48 -0.49 -12.53 14.90
N GLY A 49 -0.13 -11.37 15.45
CA GLY A 49 1.20 -11.11 15.98
C GLY A 49 2.18 -10.51 14.96
N LYS A 50 3.45 -10.39 15.40
CA LYS A 50 4.47 -9.60 14.69
C LYS A 50 4.85 -10.15 13.31
N GLY A 51 5.13 -11.44 13.20
CA GLY A 51 5.57 -12.06 11.93
C GLY A 51 4.57 -11.85 10.79
N PRO A 52 3.30 -12.29 10.96
CA PRO A 52 2.25 -12.04 9.97
C PRO A 52 2.01 -10.56 9.65
N GLY A 53 2.07 -9.69 10.66
CA GLY A 53 1.92 -8.26 10.46
C GLY A 53 3.02 -7.67 9.57
N ILE A 54 4.28 -8.08 9.78
CA ILE A 54 5.41 -7.68 8.94
C ILE A 54 5.23 -8.20 7.50
N LEU A 55 4.83 -9.45 7.34
CA LEU A 55 4.60 -10.03 6.01
C LEU A 55 3.56 -9.22 5.22
N VAL A 56 2.40 -8.94 5.82
CA VAL A 56 1.34 -8.16 5.18
C VAL A 56 1.80 -6.73 4.90
N LEU A 57 2.56 -6.11 5.83
CA LEU A 57 3.14 -4.78 5.62
C LEU A 57 4.04 -4.74 4.38
N VAL A 58 4.96 -5.71 4.26
CA VAL A 58 5.87 -5.82 3.13
C VAL A 58 5.10 -6.04 1.82
N LEU A 59 4.11 -6.92 1.81
CA LEU A 59 3.27 -7.16 0.62
C LEU A 59 2.48 -5.91 0.21
N ASP A 60 1.95 -5.13 1.16
CA ASP A 60 1.24 -3.89 0.88
C ASP A 60 2.17 -2.78 0.36
N ILE A 61 3.44 -2.74 0.81
CA ILE A 61 4.46 -1.87 0.24
C ILE A 61 4.83 -2.32 -1.18
N LEU A 62 5.09 -3.61 -1.37
CA LEU A 62 5.50 -4.16 -2.66
C LEU A 62 4.49 -3.91 -3.77
N LYS A 63 3.18 -4.04 -3.49
CA LYS A 63 2.16 -3.74 -4.52
C LYS A 63 2.18 -2.27 -4.97
N GLY A 64 2.50 -1.33 -4.08
CA GLY A 64 2.72 0.08 -4.42
C GLY A 64 3.95 0.28 -5.31
N VAL A 65 5.08 -0.35 -4.95
CA VAL A 65 6.32 -0.31 -5.74
C VAL A 65 6.09 -0.90 -7.14
N ILE A 66 5.48 -2.08 -7.23
CA ILE A 66 5.22 -2.78 -8.50
C ILE A 66 4.35 -1.92 -9.43
N ALA A 67 3.26 -1.37 -8.91
CA ALA A 67 2.34 -0.57 -9.71
C ALA A 67 3.01 0.67 -10.32
N VAL A 68 3.95 1.29 -9.62
CA VAL A 68 4.56 2.55 -10.03
C VAL A 68 5.87 2.34 -10.78
N ALA A 69 6.70 1.39 -10.34
CA ALA A 69 8.01 1.17 -10.95
C ALA A 69 7.97 0.22 -12.15
N LEU A 70 7.09 -0.80 -12.15
CA LEU A 70 7.09 -1.85 -13.17
C LEU A 70 5.95 -1.74 -14.18
N VAL A 71 4.71 -1.45 -13.75
CA VAL A 71 3.55 -1.43 -14.66
C VAL A 71 3.73 -0.46 -15.82
N PRO A 72 4.19 0.81 -15.62
CA PRO A 72 4.43 1.71 -16.74
C PRO A 72 5.49 1.18 -17.71
N ASP A 73 6.58 0.59 -17.21
CA ASP A 73 7.65 0.07 -18.05
C ASP A 73 7.18 -1.12 -18.92
N ILE A 74 6.44 -2.05 -18.31
CA ILE A 74 5.86 -3.21 -19.04
C ILE A 74 4.92 -2.75 -20.16
N LEU A 75 4.23 -1.63 -19.96
CA LEU A 75 3.34 -1.03 -20.97
C LEU A 75 4.06 -0.09 -21.96
N GLY A 76 5.39 -0.01 -21.91
CA GLY A 76 6.21 0.82 -22.80
C GLY A 76 6.09 2.32 -22.55
N MET A 77 5.71 2.73 -21.32
CA MET A 77 5.65 4.14 -20.94
C MET A 77 6.98 4.59 -20.32
N THR A 78 7.76 5.34 -21.08
CA THR A 78 9.08 5.82 -20.65
C THR A 78 9.01 7.08 -19.80
N GLU A 79 7.94 7.85 -19.89
CA GLU A 79 7.76 9.09 -19.18
C GLU A 79 7.32 8.89 -17.72
N ASN A 80 7.60 9.91 -16.89
CA ASN A 80 7.24 9.86 -15.47
C ASN A 80 5.77 10.23 -15.20
N PHE A 81 5.14 10.99 -16.09
CA PHE A 81 3.76 11.46 -15.91
C PHE A 81 2.72 10.32 -15.73
N PRO A 82 2.73 9.23 -16.52
CA PRO A 82 1.84 8.09 -16.31
C PRO A 82 1.94 7.47 -14.92
N ARG A 83 3.13 7.50 -14.27
CA ARG A 83 3.36 6.90 -12.94
C ARG A 83 2.51 7.55 -11.85
N ILE A 84 2.14 8.82 -12.01
CA ILE A 84 1.25 9.54 -11.07
C ILE A 84 -0.14 8.90 -11.07
N PHE A 85 -0.67 8.58 -12.25
CA PHE A 85 -1.98 7.92 -12.36
C PHE A 85 -1.97 6.51 -11.79
N MET A 86 -0.89 5.73 -12.02
CA MET A 86 -0.71 4.41 -11.40
C MET A 86 -0.61 4.50 -9.88
N SER A 87 0.04 5.55 -9.38
CA SER A 87 0.14 5.83 -7.93
C SER A 87 -1.24 6.02 -7.30
N LEU A 88 -2.06 6.86 -7.89
CA LEU A 88 -3.44 7.08 -7.43
C LEU A 88 -4.27 5.79 -7.54
N ALA A 89 -4.17 5.11 -8.67
CA ALA A 89 -4.95 3.90 -8.93
C ALA A 89 -4.64 2.77 -7.94
N VAL A 90 -3.36 2.52 -7.61
CA VAL A 90 -2.98 1.45 -6.67
C VAL A 90 -3.42 1.76 -5.23
N VAL A 91 -3.35 3.02 -4.80
CA VAL A 91 -3.84 3.44 -3.48
C VAL A 91 -5.35 3.35 -3.41
N CYS A 92 -6.07 3.81 -4.46
CA CYS A 92 -7.51 3.64 -4.56
C CYS A 92 -7.91 2.17 -4.52
N GLY A 93 -7.18 1.29 -5.23
CA GLY A 93 -7.40 -0.15 -5.19
C GLY A 93 -7.24 -0.74 -3.79
N HIS A 94 -6.24 -0.30 -3.02
CA HIS A 94 -6.08 -0.75 -1.63
C HIS A 94 -7.19 -0.23 -0.71
N ASN A 95 -7.63 1.01 -0.86
CA ASN A 95 -8.64 1.62 0.02
C ASN A 95 -10.05 1.15 -0.33
N TRP A 96 -10.32 0.99 -1.62
CA TRP A 96 -11.62 0.59 -2.16
C TRP A 96 -11.48 -0.65 -3.05
N THR A 97 -11.05 -1.75 -2.44
CA THR A 97 -10.83 -3.00 -3.19
C THR A 97 -12.13 -3.58 -3.73
N CYS A 98 -12.15 -3.85 -5.05
CA CYS A 98 -13.30 -4.49 -5.70
C CYS A 98 -13.59 -5.91 -5.17
N PHE A 99 -12.60 -6.59 -4.60
CA PHE A 99 -12.74 -7.95 -4.07
C PHE A 99 -13.43 -8.03 -2.70
N LEU A 100 -13.57 -6.90 -1.98
CA LEU A 100 -14.20 -6.85 -0.65
C LEU A 100 -15.34 -5.80 -0.59
N GLN A 101 -16.11 -5.67 -1.66
CA GLN A 101 -17.24 -4.73 -1.74
C GLN A 101 -16.79 -3.28 -1.47
N PHE A 102 -15.64 -2.89 -2.02
CA PHE A 102 -15.03 -1.57 -1.87
C PHE A 102 -14.69 -1.16 -0.42
N LYS A 103 -14.49 -2.16 0.47
CA LYS A 103 -14.08 -1.95 1.88
C LYS A 103 -12.67 -2.49 2.08
N GLY A 104 -11.66 -1.66 1.88
CA GLY A 104 -10.24 -2.01 1.98
C GLY A 104 -9.55 -1.46 3.23
N GLY A 105 -8.26 -1.20 3.11
CA GLY A 105 -7.40 -0.65 4.15
C GLY A 105 -7.32 0.89 4.12
N LYS A 106 -6.31 1.45 4.80
CA LYS A 106 -6.05 2.90 4.87
C LYS A 106 -5.03 3.39 3.84
N GLY A 107 -4.38 2.50 3.12
CA GLY A 107 -3.43 2.82 2.08
C GLY A 107 -2.02 3.25 2.52
N ILE A 108 -1.73 3.37 3.81
CA ILE A 108 -0.47 3.93 4.33
C ILE A 108 0.75 3.16 3.83
N ALA A 109 0.76 1.84 3.98
CA ALA A 109 1.84 0.98 3.51
C ALA A 109 1.97 1.01 1.97
N THR A 110 0.83 1.03 1.27
CA THR A 110 0.79 1.11 -0.18
C THR A 110 1.30 2.47 -0.68
N SER A 111 0.96 3.57 0.00
CA SER A 111 1.48 4.91 -0.29
C SER A 111 3.00 5.02 -0.06
N LEU A 112 3.52 4.39 1.00
CA LEU A 112 4.97 4.27 1.20
C LEU A 112 5.60 3.51 0.02
N GLY A 113 4.99 2.41 -0.42
CA GLY A 113 5.44 1.66 -1.58
C GLY A 113 5.42 2.48 -2.87
N VAL A 114 4.38 3.28 -3.08
CA VAL A 114 4.29 4.26 -4.19
C VAL A 114 5.46 5.23 -4.15
N LEU A 115 5.73 5.83 -2.98
CA LEU A 115 6.79 6.80 -2.82
C LEU A 115 8.18 6.17 -3.09
N ILE A 116 8.41 4.94 -2.60
CA ILE A 116 9.62 4.16 -2.92
C ILE A 116 9.72 3.92 -4.44
N GLY A 117 8.65 3.45 -5.08
CA GLY A 117 8.60 3.20 -6.51
C GLY A 117 8.89 4.44 -7.37
N LEU A 118 8.36 5.60 -6.95
CA LEU A 118 8.66 6.88 -7.59
C LEU A 118 10.14 7.25 -7.43
N THR A 119 10.75 7.07 -6.25
CA THR A 119 12.17 7.43 -6.02
C THR A 119 13.15 6.56 -6.80
N ILE A 120 12.76 5.35 -7.17
CA ILE A 120 13.56 4.47 -8.05
C ILE A 120 13.68 5.10 -9.45
N ARG A 121 12.64 5.77 -9.92
CA ARG A 121 12.56 6.35 -11.27
C ARG A 121 12.84 7.84 -11.32
N ILE A 122 12.52 8.57 -10.27
CA ILE A 122 12.59 10.03 -10.21
C ILE A 122 13.47 10.40 -9.01
N ALA A 123 14.77 10.53 -9.25
CA ALA A 123 15.76 10.76 -8.18
C ALA A 123 15.49 12.03 -7.35
N VAL A 124 14.90 13.06 -7.95
CA VAL A 124 14.58 14.33 -7.28
C VAL A 124 13.55 14.18 -6.14
N ILE A 125 12.80 13.07 -6.10
CA ILE A 125 11.81 12.79 -5.04
C ILE A 125 12.46 12.11 -3.81
N ARG A 126 13.72 11.67 -3.89
CA ARG A 126 14.40 10.97 -2.76
C ARG A 126 14.39 11.76 -1.45
N PRO A 127 14.64 13.08 -1.41
CA PRO A 127 14.51 13.85 -0.17
C PRO A 127 13.08 13.80 0.41
N VAL A 128 12.06 13.77 -0.43
CA VAL A 128 10.66 13.68 0.02
C VAL A 128 10.42 12.34 0.73
N LEU A 129 10.91 11.21 0.18
CA LEU A 129 10.82 9.91 0.85
C LEU A 129 11.50 9.95 2.22
N LEU A 130 12.73 10.48 2.28
CA LEU A 130 13.48 10.57 3.53
C LEU A 130 12.74 11.41 4.58
N LEU A 131 12.27 12.59 4.22
CA LEU A 131 11.51 13.47 5.10
C LEU A 131 10.22 12.84 5.57
N THR A 132 9.47 12.18 4.68
CA THR A 132 8.23 11.49 5.03
C THR A 132 8.47 10.38 6.06
N VAL A 133 9.49 9.55 5.84
CA VAL A 133 9.84 8.46 6.76
C VAL A 133 10.32 9.03 8.11
N LEU A 134 11.18 10.05 8.09
CA LEU A 134 11.66 10.69 9.33
C LEU A 134 10.51 11.31 10.13
N THR A 135 9.62 12.05 9.47
CA THR A 135 8.45 12.66 10.12
C THR A 135 7.55 11.57 10.73
N TRP A 136 7.31 10.49 9.99
CA TRP A 136 6.51 9.37 10.50
C TRP A 136 7.15 8.72 11.72
N VAL A 137 8.47 8.44 11.67
CA VAL A 137 9.23 7.83 12.78
C VAL A 137 9.20 8.74 14.00
N ILE A 138 9.48 10.04 13.85
CA ILE A 138 9.45 11.01 14.95
C ILE A 138 8.06 11.07 15.57
N SER A 139 7.02 11.19 14.75
CA SER A 139 5.63 11.20 15.23
C SER A 139 5.25 9.92 15.98
N PHE A 140 5.75 8.76 15.51
CA PHE A 140 5.52 7.48 16.16
C PHE A 140 6.25 7.39 17.51
N LEU A 141 7.50 7.83 17.59
CA LEU A 141 8.28 7.84 18.83
C LEU A 141 7.66 8.76 19.89
N ILE A 142 7.07 9.88 19.47
CA ILE A 142 6.41 10.83 20.39
C ILE A 142 5.03 10.31 20.84
N SER A 143 4.22 9.82 19.91
CA SER A 143 2.82 9.46 20.18
C SER A 143 2.61 8.03 20.63
N GLY A 144 3.48 7.09 20.23
CA GLY A 144 3.29 5.64 20.40
C GLY A 144 2.18 5.03 19.53
N PHE A 145 1.50 5.83 18.70
CA PHE A 145 0.36 5.38 17.91
C PHE A 145 0.62 5.44 16.40
N VAL A 146 0.63 4.27 15.73
CA VAL A 146 0.75 4.17 14.27
C VAL A 146 -0.33 4.98 13.54
N SER A 147 -1.56 4.98 14.05
CA SER A 147 -2.67 5.72 13.43
C SER A 147 -2.45 7.23 13.43
N LEU A 148 -1.94 7.77 14.52
CA LEU A 148 -1.67 9.21 14.64
C LEU A 148 -0.50 9.62 13.76
N SER A 149 0.59 8.83 13.77
CA SER A 149 1.78 9.08 12.94
C SER A 149 1.50 9.01 11.42
N SER A 150 0.37 8.45 11.03
CA SER A 150 -0.03 8.28 9.63
C SER A 150 -0.99 9.37 9.14
N ILE A 151 -1.30 10.36 9.96
CA ILE A 151 -2.12 11.54 9.60
C ILE A 151 -1.22 12.69 9.12
N TYR A 152 0.00 12.76 9.62
CA TYR A 152 1.03 13.74 9.24
C TYR A 152 1.86 13.23 8.05
#